data_e4e32d3cfedd1a370cb2bc4f3cbb3c0e
#
_entry.id   e4e32d3cfedd1a370cb2bc4f3cbb3c0e
#
_cell.length_a   1.000
_cell.length_b   1.000
_cell.length_c   1.000
_cell.angle_alpha   90.00
_cell.angle_beta   90.00
_cell.angle_gamma   90.00
#
_symmetry.space_group_name_H-M   'P 1'
#
loop_
_entity.id
_entity.type
_entity.pdbx_description
1 polymer ?
#
loop_
_entity_poly.entity_id
_entity_poly.type
_entity_poly.pdbx_seq_one_letter_code
_entity_poly.pdbx_strand_id
1 'polypeptide(L)'
;MKDAITLDQLREAIGTEVGCSEWREVTQEMINQFADATDDHQFIHVDPERAAKETPFGGTIAHGFLTLSLLSTLAYEALPMLEGATMGINYGFDKLR
;
A
#
# COMPACT_ATOMS: atom_id res chain seq x y z
N MET A 1 10.99 12.95 -3.39
CA MET A 1 9.75 13.71 -3.09
C MET A 1 9.40 14.60 -4.27
N LYS A 2 8.16 14.62 -4.65
CA LYS A 2 7.67 15.47 -5.75
C LYS A 2 7.53 16.90 -5.28
N ASP A 3 7.67 17.85 -6.22
CA ASP A 3 7.43 19.27 -5.93
C ASP A 3 5.96 19.50 -5.60
N ALA A 4 5.69 20.52 -4.79
CA ALA A 4 4.33 20.90 -4.47
C ALA A 4 3.62 21.47 -5.70
N ILE A 5 2.33 21.22 -5.83
CA ILE A 5 1.48 21.78 -6.88
C ILE A 5 0.27 22.49 -6.28
N THR A 6 -0.28 23.43 -7.05
CA THR A 6 -1.48 24.13 -6.64
C THR A 6 -2.72 23.25 -6.85
N LEU A 7 -3.81 23.62 -6.19
CA LEU A 7 -5.09 22.95 -6.40
C LEU A 7 -5.55 23.05 -7.87
N ASP A 8 -5.34 24.20 -8.51
CA ASP A 8 -5.69 24.36 -9.92
C ASP A 8 -4.88 23.44 -10.82
N GLN A 9 -3.56 23.33 -10.58
CA GLN A 9 -2.71 22.39 -11.32
C GLN A 9 -3.17 20.95 -11.12
N LEU A 10 -3.57 20.59 -9.91
CA LEU A 10 -4.07 19.25 -9.62
C LEU A 10 -5.37 18.97 -10.38
N ARG A 11 -6.28 19.94 -10.43
CA ARG A 11 -7.52 19.82 -11.21
C ARG A 11 -7.26 19.65 -12.70
N GLU A 12 -6.30 20.38 -13.23
CA GLU A 12 -5.90 20.26 -14.64
C GLU A 12 -5.28 18.91 -14.96
N ALA A 13 -4.70 18.24 -13.97
CA ALA A 13 -4.07 16.93 -14.12
C ALA A 13 -5.08 15.77 -14.11
N ILE A 14 -6.36 16.02 -13.84
CA ILE A 14 -7.38 14.98 -13.84
C ILE A 14 -7.37 14.23 -15.18
N GLY A 15 -7.36 12.90 -15.10
CA GLY A 15 -7.27 12.03 -16.28
C GLY A 15 -5.87 11.74 -16.75
N THR A 16 -4.85 12.31 -16.10
CA THR A 16 -3.44 12.05 -16.42
C THR A 16 -2.74 11.34 -15.27
N GLU A 17 -1.58 10.72 -15.54
CA GLU A 17 -0.73 10.15 -14.50
C GLU A 17 0.06 11.28 -13.84
N VAL A 18 -0.09 11.42 -12.52
CA VAL A 18 0.59 12.49 -11.77
C VAL A 18 1.84 12.00 -11.05
N GLY A 19 2.09 10.71 -11.08
CA GLY A 19 3.28 10.12 -10.49
C GLY A 19 3.24 8.59 -10.51
N CYS A 20 4.37 7.99 -10.20
CA CYS A 20 4.52 6.54 -10.12
C CYS A 20 5.59 6.24 -9.08
N SER A 21 5.30 5.35 -8.13
CA SER A 21 6.29 4.95 -7.15
C SER A 21 7.29 3.96 -7.75
N GLU A 22 8.43 3.80 -7.09
CA GLU A 22 9.31 2.67 -7.35
C GLU A 22 8.65 1.36 -6.90
N TRP A 23 9.12 0.25 -7.44
CA TRP A 23 8.71 -1.06 -6.98
C TRP A 23 9.14 -1.26 -5.52
N ARG A 24 8.27 -1.89 -4.75
CA ARG A 24 8.54 -2.22 -3.35
C ARG A 24 8.30 -3.70 -3.13
N GLU A 25 9.31 -4.40 -2.63
CA GLU A 25 9.17 -5.80 -2.29
C GLU A 25 8.42 -5.96 -0.97
N VAL A 26 7.43 -6.86 -0.96
CA VAL A 26 6.75 -7.26 0.27
C VAL A 26 7.37 -8.57 0.73
N THR A 27 8.17 -8.51 1.77
CA THR A 27 8.93 -9.65 2.28
C THR A 27 8.12 -10.46 3.28
N GLN A 28 8.53 -11.70 3.52
CA GLN A 28 7.95 -12.53 4.58
C GLN A 28 8.10 -11.86 5.95
N GLU A 29 9.21 -11.18 6.19
CA GLU A 29 9.42 -10.44 7.44
C GLU A 29 8.38 -9.36 7.65
N MET A 30 8.05 -8.59 6.61
CA MET A 30 6.99 -7.58 6.67
C MET A 30 5.63 -8.21 6.97
N ILE A 31 5.33 -9.33 6.33
CA ILE A 31 4.08 -10.07 6.55
C ILE A 31 4.01 -10.55 8.00
N ASN A 32 5.09 -11.10 8.53
CA ASN A 32 5.15 -11.55 9.92
C ASN A 32 4.95 -10.39 10.90
N GLN A 33 5.56 -9.24 10.63
CA GLN A 33 5.38 -8.03 11.45
C GLN A 33 3.95 -7.53 11.42
N PHE A 34 3.31 -7.56 10.25
CA PHE A 34 1.91 -7.17 10.12
C PHE A 34 0.99 -8.15 10.86
N ALA A 35 1.27 -9.45 10.75
CA ALA A 35 0.53 -10.48 11.49
C ALA A 35 0.61 -10.25 13.00
N ASP A 36 1.80 -9.91 13.50
CA ASP A 36 2.02 -9.60 14.92
C ASP A 36 1.26 -8.34 15.34
N ALA A 37 1.33 -7.29 14.51
CA ALA A 37 0.69 -6.01 14.81
C ALA A 37 -0.84 -6.10 14.84
N THR A 38 -1.44 -6.98 14.04
CA THR A 38 -2.89 -7.10 13.88
C THR A 38 -3.47 -8.37 14.51
N ASP A 39 -2.61 -9.24 15.02
CA ASP A 39 -2.99 -10.54 15.59
C ASP A 39 -3.68 -11.46 14.57
N ASP A 40 -3.28 -11.35 13.30
CA ASP A 40 -3.77 -12.21 12.23
C ASP A 40 -2.65 -13.14 11.75
N HIS A 41 -2.57 -14.31 12.40
CA HIS A 41 -1.54 -15.31 12.15
C HIS A 41 -2.05 -16.52 11.35
N GLN A 42 -3.00 -16.31 10.45
CA GLN A 42 -3.47 -17.38 9.59
C GLN A 42 -2.29 -17.97 8.80
N PHE A 43 -2.25 -19.30 8.71
CA PHE A 43 -1.09 -20.02 8.14
C PHE A 43 -0.74 -19.60 6.71
N ILE A 44 -1.73 -19.15 5.94
CA ILE A 44 -1.50 -18.73 4.55
C ILE A 44 -0.57 -17.53 4.46
N HIS A 45 -0.40 -16.80 5.55
CA HIS A 45 0.49 -15.62 5.62
C HIS A 45 1.82 -15.94 6.29
N VAL A 46 1.83 -16.80 7.32
CA VAL A 46 2.99 -16.92 8.20
C VAL A 46 3.70 -18.28 8.16
N ASP A 47 3.14 -19.28 7.51
CA ASP A 47 3.71 -20.63 7.45
C ASP A 47 3.98 -21.04 5.99
N PRO A 48 5.20 -20.77 5.47
CA PRO A 48 5.51 -21.06 4.07
C PRO A 48 5.36 -22.53 3.68
N GLU A 49 5.76 -23.45 4.53
CA GLU A 49 5.67 -24.88 4.24
C GLU A 49 4.23 -25.34 4.15
N ARG A 50 3.43 -24.97 5.13
CA ARG A 50 2.02 -25.35 5.15
C ARG A 50 1.25 -24.68 4.02
N ALA A 51 1.54 -23.39 3.74
CA ALA A 51 0.90 -22.67 2.64
C ALA A 51 1.21 -23.33 1.29
N ALA A 52 2.45 -23.76 1.08
CA ALA A 52 2.84 -24.45 -0.16
C ALA A 52 2.09 -25.78 -0.34
N LYS A 53 1.84 -26.52 0.75
CA LYS A 53 1.19 -27.82 0.70
C LYS A 53 -0.34 -27.75 0.63
N GLU A 54 -0.94 -26.80 1.35
CA GLU A 54 -2.38 -26.76 1.57
C GLU A 54 -3.11 -25.67 0.78
N THR A 55 -2.39 -24.86 0.00
CA THR A 55 -2.99 -23.82 -0.82
C THR A 55 -2.50 -23.90 -2.27
N PRO A 56 -3.26 -23.35 -3.22
CA PRO A 56 -2.82 -23.30 -4.62
C PRO A 56 -1.78 -22.21 -4.90
N PHE A 57 -1.35 -21.44 -3.88
CA PHE A 57 -0.51 -20.27 -4.07
C PHE A 57 0.98 -20.60 -4.23
N GLY A 58 1.40 -21.81 -3.86
CA GLY A 58 2.81 -22.22 -3.92
C GLY A 58 3.67 -21.71 -2.78
N GLY A 59 3.12 -20.96 -1.87
CA GLY A 59 3.79 -20.38 -0.72
C GLY A 59 2.83 -19.45 0.00
N THR A 60 3.37 -18.59 0.86
CA THR A 60 2.57 -17.61 1.58
C THR A 60 2.14 -16.45 0.67
N ILE A 61 1.06 -15.80 1.07
CA ILE A 61 0.59 -14.56 0.45
C ILE A 61 0.51 -13.48 1.50
N ALA A 62 0.69 -12.23 1.08
CA ALA A 62 0.51 -11.08 1.96
C ALA A 62 -0.96 -10.92 2.35
N HIS A 63 -1.19 -10.41 3.56
CA HIS A 63 -2.53 -9.98 3.94
C HIS A 63 -2.99 -8.89 2.95
N GLY A 64 -4.24 -8.97 2.51
CA GLY A 64 -4.81 -7.91 1.67
C GLY A 64 -4.73 -6.54 2.34
N PHE A 65 -4.93 -6.51 3.66
CA PHE A 65 -4.85 -5.27 4.43
C PHE A 65 -3.41 -4.74 4.59
N LEU A 66 -2.38 -5.60 4.54
CA LEU A 66 -1.01 -5.13 4.46
C LEU A 66 -0.77 -4.40 3.13
N THR A 67 -1.19 -5.00 2.04
CA THR A 67 -1.07 -4.39 0.70
C THR A 67 -1.78 -3.04 0.66
N LEU A 68 -2.99 -2.96 1.19
CA LEU A 68 -3.73 -1.71 1.29
C LEU A 68 -3.00 -0.68 2.16
N SER A 69 -2.40 -1.12 3.26
CA SER A 69 -1.68 -0.23 4.17
C SER A 69 -0.47 0.43 3.54
N LEU A 70 0.12 -0.19 2.52
CA LEU A 70 1.26 0.40 1.79
C LEU A 70 0.85 1.58 0.90
N LEU A 71 -0.44 1.77 0.67
CA LEU A 71 -0.92 2.86 -0.19
C LEU A 71 -0.41 4.23 0.26
N SER A 72 -0.40 4.49 1.56
CA SER A 72 0.06 5.79 2.08
C SER A 72 1.51 6.06 1.72
N THR A 73 2.41 5.10 1.98
CA THR A 73 3.83 5.30 1.69
C THR A 73 4.11 5.36 0.20
N LEU A 74 3.42 4.55 -0.60
CA LEU A 74 3.57 4.58 -2.06
C LEU A 74 3.03 5.89 -2.64
N ALA A 75 1.95 6.42 -2.09
CA ALA A 75 1.41 7.71 -2.50
C ALA A 75 2.36 8.86 -2.16
N TYR A 76 2.99 8.83 -0.99
CA TYR A 76 3.99 9.84 -0.63
C TYR A 76 5.18 9.86 -1.58
N GLU A 77 5.60 8.70 -2.08
CA GLU A 77 6.69 8.61 -3.05
C GLU A 77 6.26 9.11 -4.43
N ALA A 78 5.04 8.81 -4.84
CA ALA A 78 4.58 9.00 -6.21
C ALA A 78 3.94 10.36 -6.47
N LEU A 79 3.21 10.89 -5.49
CA LEU A 79 2.33 12.04 -5.72
C LEU A 79 2.97 13.35 -5.27
N PRO A 80 2.69 14.44 -5.98
CA PRO A 80 3.11 15.76 -5.52
C PRO A 80 2.34 16.15 -4.26
N MET A 81 2.94 16.99 -3.44
CA MET A 81 2.23 17.58 -2.30
C MET A 81 1.35 18.73 -2.79
N LEU A 82 0.19 18.87 -2.16
CA LEU A 82 -0.68 20.02 -2.43
C LEU A 82 -0.13 21.25 -1.72
N GLU A 83 0.12 22.32 -2.46
CA GLU A 83 0.60 23.57 -1.90
C GLU A 83 -0.37 24.10 -0.85
N GLY A 84 0.17 24.48 0.31
CA GLY A 84 -0.61 24.96 1.44
C GLY A 84 -1.15 23.86 2.38
N ALA A 85 -1.06 22.59 2.00
CA ALA A 85 -1.43 21.49 2.89
C ALA A 85 -0.32 21.21 3.89
N THR A 86 -0.69 21.01 5.16
CA THR A 86 0.25 20.72 6.24
C THR A 86 0.28 19.25 6.62
N MET A 87 -0.78 18.51 6.31
CA MET A 87 -0.87 17.06 6.55
C MET A 87 -1.92 16.44 5.66
N GLY A 88 -1.80 15.13 5.45
CA GLY A 88 -2.84 14.32 4.85
C GLY A 88 -3.44 13.39 5.87
N ILE A 89 -4.74 13.21 5.86
CA ILE A 89 -5.45 12.30 6.74
C ILE A 89 -6.21 11.29 5.88
N ASN A 90 -6.02 10.01 6.18
CA ASN A 90 -6.75 8.94 5.50
C ASN A 90 -8.22 8.98 5.94
N TYR A 91 -9.06 9.48 5.08
CA TYR A 91 -10.48 9.67 5.39
C TYR A 91 -11.30 8.41 5.04
N GLY A 92 -11.00 7.80 3.92
CA GLY A 92 -11.71 6.63 3.43
C GLY A 92 -11.58 6.46 1.92
N PHE A 93 -12.42 5.60 1.39
CA PHE A 93 -12.47 5.28 -0.03
C PHE A 93 -13.91 5.41 -0.52
N ASP A 94 -14.08 5.87 -1.76
CA ASP A 94 -15.39 5.80 -2.42
C ASP A 94 -15.73 4.35 -2.74
N LYS A 95 -14.71 3.56 -3.06
CA LYS A 95 -14.87 2.15 -3.43
C LYS A 95 -13.56 1.41 -3.19
N LEU A 96 -13.67 0.23 -2.58
CA LEU A 96 -12.55 -0.67 -2.33
C LEU A 96 -12.96 -2.09 -2.69
N ARG A 97 -12.15 -2.75 -3.55
CA ARG A 97 -12.38 -4.14 -3.96
C ARG A 97 -11.09 -4.95 -3.93
#